data_e620c758c66bba33f4a7abbf8c151434
#
_entry.id   e620c758c66bba33f4a7abbf8c151434
#
_cell.length_a   1.000
_cell.length_b   1.000
_cell.length_c   1.000
_cell.angle_alpha   90.00
_cell.angle_beta   90.00
_cell.angle_gamma   90.00
#
_symmetry.space_group_name_H-M   'P 1'
#
loop_
_entity.id
_entity.type
_entity.pdbx_description
1 polymer ?
#
loop_
_entity_poly.entity_id
_entity_poly.type
_entity_poly.pdbx_seq_one_letter_code
_entity_poly.pdbx_strand_id
1 'polypeptide(L)'
;QSLGQRPDGMTKGERPTMPDGMNKGERPTIPNGQTQGQAPVFPDGQPPQLPDGQTQGERPEMPQDMKQPSNNQDTNSNTNTSTNTSTDESTSMKALKATTNIIIDGGTFNIDSEDDSIHSNANAIINGGTFEIASGDDGIHSDTQLDINGGTINISKSYEGIESTTININDGSIHLVASDDGINAAGGNDISTETGMAGNDKFSSSGNGLINITGGYVYVDASGDGIDANGNIKMAGGTVLVNGPTNDGNGSLDYDGTFDISGGILVATGSSGMAQMPSDSSSQKILNLNLTSQEANTVVNVKSSDGKNILTYAPLKNYSSVIVSTPDIKDNTKYTVSVGKTAKGEAKDGLYSDGNYSGGTEVGSETTSNTITNITQEGASTNSMRGQGGQGGRPGGKGHKMQLNTNGQTNNQINSQITEQ
;
A
#
# COMPACT_ATOMS: atom_id res chain seq x y z
N GLN A 1 47.40 -4.01 -42.64
CA GLN A 1 48.63 -4.16 -41.86
C GLN A 1 48.27 -4.39 -40.42
N SER A 2 48.53 -5.59 -40.03
CA SER A 2 49.12 -6.12 -38.79
C SER A 2 48.29 -6.08 -37.52
N LEU A 3 47.78 -7.26 -37.21
CA LEU A 3 47.29 -7.78 -35.92
C LEU A 3 48.37 -7.69 -34.86
N GLY A 4 48.05 -7.09 -33.71
CA GLY A 4 48.79 -7.16 -32.44
C GLY A 4 48.25 -8.27 -31.55
N GLN A 5 49.10 -9.26 -31.27
CA GLN A 5 48.86 -10.41 -30.40
C GLN A 5 48.72 -10.00 -28.93
N ARG A 6 47.85 -10.70 -28.22
CA ARG A 6 47.76 -10.69 -26.74
C ARG A 6 48.91 -11.51 -26.13
N PRO A 7 49.47 -11.11 -24.99
CA PRO A 7 50.40 -11.96 -24.23
C PRO A 7 49.61 -12.99 -23.43
N ASP A 8 50.01 -14.26 -23.57
CA ASP A 8 49.64 -15.37 -22.66
C ASP A 8 50.31 -15.24 -21.32
N GLY A 9 49.59 -15.62 -20.26
CA GLY A 9 50.18 -15.95 -18.99
C GLY A 9 49.60 -15.20 -17.76
N MET A 10 48.40 -15.57 -17.33
CA MET A 10 48.04 -15.44 -15.91
C MET A 10 47.42 -16.74 -15.42
N THR A 11 48.16 -17.45 -14.61
CA THR A 11 47.79 -18.63 -13.84
C THR A 11 46.72 -18.31 -12.81
N LYS A 12 45.77 -19.23 -12.66
CA LYS A 12 44.71 -19.20 -11.61
C LYS A 12 45.35 -19.04 -10.25
N GLY A 13 45.03 -17.94 -9.54
CA GLY A 13 45.38 -17.73 -8.15
C GLY A 13 44.64 -18.69 -7.25
N GLU A 14 45.39 -19.47 -6.47
CA GLU A 14 44.88 -20.35 -5.44
C GLU A 14 44.24 -19.54 -4.30
N ARG A 15 43.12 -20.06 -3.81
CA ARG A 15 42.38 -19.55 -2.66
C ARG A 15 43.22 -19.70 -1.38
N PRO A 16 43.38 -18.68 -0.53
CA PRO A 16 44.11 -18.83 0.72
C PRO A 16 43.40 -19.82 1.65
N THR A 17 44.12 -20.82 2.15
CA THR A 17 43.70 -21.74 3.20
C THR A 17 43.69 -21.02 4.54
N MET A 18 42.62 -21.12 5.31
CA MET A 18 42.55 -20.65 6.69
C MET A 18 43.43 -21.51 7.61
N PRO A 19 44.06 -20.94 8.67
CA PRO A 19 44.80 -21.70 9.65
C PRO A 19 43.89 -22.62 10.48
N ASP A 20 44.34 -23.84 10.69
CA ASP A 20 43.75 -24.82 11.62
C ASP A 20 43.84 -24.29 13.05
N GLY A 21 42.72 -24.27 13.75
CA GLY A 21 42.68 -24.08 15.19
C GLY A 21 41.61 -23.12 15.72
N MET A 22 40.33 -23.31 15.35
CA MET A 22 39.23 -22.81 16.16
C MET A 22 38.22 -23.91 16.43
N ASN A 23 38.14 -24.29 17.70
CA ASN A 23 37.17 -25.26 18.23
C ASN A 23 35.72 -24.79 17.92
N LYS A 24 34.92 -25.70 17.38
CA LYS A 24 33.48 -25.56 17.29
C LYS A 24 32.89 -25.39 18.69
N GLY A 25 32.42 -24.21 19.00
CA GLY A 25 31.65 -23.95 20.20
C GLY A 25 30.36 -24.79 20.19
N GLU A 26 30.21 -25.63 21.20
CA GLU A 26 29.01 -26.42 21.40
C GLU A 26 27.80 -25.52 21.65
N ARG A 27 26.74 -25.80 20.95
CA ARG A 27 25.42 -25.18 21.14
C ARG A 27 24.87 -25.62 22.49
N PRO A 28 24.40 -24.74 23.37
CA PRO A 28 23.79 -25.14 24.63
C PRO A 28 22.54 -26.01 24.37
N THR A 29 22.52 -27.21 24.94
CA THR A 29 21.34 -28.08 24.96
C THR A 29 20.34 -27.54 25.97
N ILE A 30 19.09 -27.32 25.54
CA ILE A 30 17.95 -27.02 26.41
C ILE A 30 17.57 -28.31 27.15
N PRO A 31 17.41 -28.30 28.48
CA PRO A 31 16.96 -29.49 29.23
C PRO A 31 15.53 -29.86 28.85
N ASN A 32 15.33 -31.10 28.43
CA ASN A 32 14.02 -31.71 28.30
C ASN A 32 13.32 -31.74 29.66
N GLY A 33 12.12 -31.17 29.74
CA GLY A 33 11.22 -31.39 30.86
C GLY A 33 10.36 -30.19 31.22
N GLN A 34 9.48 -29.71 30.31
CA GLN A 34 8.23 -29.10 30.75
C GLN A 34 7.12 -29.51 29.77
N THR A 35 6.21 -30.31 30.33
CA THR A 35 4.93 -30.69 29.76
C THR A 35 4.10 -29.45 29.43
N GLN A 36 3.45 -29.49 28.27
CA GLN A 36 2.43 -28.50 27.87
C GLN A 36 1.41 -28.34 29.02
N GLY A 37 1.38 -27.13 29.59
CA GLY A 37 0.34 -26.74 30.52
C GLY A 37 -0.96 -26.54 29.76
N GLN A 38 -1.95 -27.37 30.05
CA GLN A 38 -3.33 -27.14 29.64
C GLN A 38 -3.82 -25.82 30.23
N ALA A 39 -4.52 -25.04 29.44
CA ALA A 39 -5.25 -23.86 29.92
C ALA A 39 -6.24 -24.27 31.02
N PRO A 40 -6.35 -23.51 32.12
CA PRO A 40 -7.32 -23.81 33.16
C PRO A 40 -8.73 -23.67 32.62
N VAL A 41 -9.49 -24.76 32.69
CA VAL A 41 -10.95 -24.77 32.47
C VAL A 41 -11.59 -24.22 33.75
N PHE A 42 -12.24 -23.08 33.65
CA PHE A 42 -13.08 -22.53 34.73
C PHE A 42 -14.44 -23.19 34.64
N PRO A 43 -14.93 -23.85 35.70
CA PRO A 43 -16.32 -24.23 35.81
C PRO A 43 -17.12 -22.99 36.24
N ASP A 44 -18.29 -22.82 35.60
CA ASP A 44 -19.35 -21.88 35.94
C ASP A 44 -19.02 -20.37 35.85
N GLY A 45 -19.27 -19.81 34.72
CA GLY A 45 -19.88 -18.55 34.26
C GLY A 45 -19.99 -17.34 35.18
N GLN A 46 -19.07 -17.08 36.15
CA GLN A 46 -19.06 -15.82 36.88
C GLN A 46 -17.65 -15.21 36.91
N PRO A 47 -17.51 -13.89 36.60
CA PRO A 47 -16.25 -13.21 36.79
C PRO A 47 -15.90 -13.06 38.26
N PRO A 48 -14.60 -13.06 38.64
CA PRO A 48 -14.18 -12.91 40.05
C PRO A 48 -14.60 -11.55 40.59
N GLN A 49 -15.27 -11.60 41.75
CA GLN A 49 -15.58 -10.41 42.54
C GLN A 49 -14.33 -9.93 43.26
N LEU A 50 -14.04 -8.63 43.17
CA LEU A 50 -13.00 -7.97 43.95
C LEU A 50 -13.38 -7.95 45.45
N PRO A 51 -12.41 -8.08 46.38
CA PRO A 51 -12.66 -8.01 47.78
C PRO A 51 -13.17 -6.61 48.20
N ASP A 52 -14.23 -6.57 48.99
CA ASP A 52 -14.75 -5.36 49.64
C ASP A 52 -13.68 -4.71 50.50
N GLY A 53 -13.46 -3.40 50.30
CA GLY A 53 -12.69 -2.58 51.22
C GLY A 53 -11.56 -1.74 50.65
N GLN A 54 -11.78 -1.01 49.55
CA GLN A 54 -10.98 0.20 49.28
C GLN A 54 -11.88 1.35 48.84
N THR A 55 -11.95 2.35 49.71
CA THR A 55 -12.59 3.64 49.48
C THR A 55 -11.92 4.34 48.27
N GLN A 56 -12.75 4.88 47.39
CA GLN A 56 -12.34 5.75 46.30
C GLN A 56 -11.50 6.91 46.86
N GLY A 57 -10.23 6.98 46.44
CA GLY A 57 -9.40 8.14 46.66
C GLY A 57 -9.93 9.31 45.82
N GLU A 58 -10.14 10.43 46.51
CA GLU A 58 -10.53 11.70 45.91
C GLU A 58 -9.51 12.15 44.84
N ARG A 59 -10.05 12.54 43.69
CA ARG A 59 -9.31 13.18 42.61
C ARG A 59 -8.77 14.53 43.11
N PRO A 60 -7.48 14.85 42.91
CA PRO A 60 -6.97 16.16 43.25
C PRO A 60 -7.71 17.26 42.48
N GLU A 61 -8.23 18.27 43.20
CA GLU A 61 -8.77 19.49 42.60
C GLU A 61 -7.64 20.28 41.92
N MET A 62 -7.90 20.71 40.69
CA MET A 62 -7.01 21.66 39.99
C MET A 62 -7.17 23.06 40.62
N PRO A 63 -6.08 23.84 40.73
CA PRO A 63 -6.16 25.21 41.23
C PRO A 63 -7.02 26.08 40.31
N GLN A 64 -7.99 26.73 40.90
CA GLN A 64 -8.78 27.79 40.25
C GLN A 64 -7.95 29.08 40.23
N ASP A 65 -7.20 29.32 39.16
CA ASP A 65 -6.73 30.68 38.81
C ASP A 65 -6.29 30.70 37.33
N MET A 66 -7.27 30.78 36.44
CA MET A 66 -7.11 31.39 35.11
C MET A 66 -8.35 32.20 34.79
N LYS A 67 -8.31 33.47 35.20
CA LYS A 67 -9.28 34.48 34.74
C LYS A 67 -9.06 34.75 33.24
N GLN A 68 -10.13 34.65 32.46
CA GLN A 68 -10.23 35.20 31.14
C GLN A 68 -9.91 36.71 31.11
N PRO A 69 -9.11 37.19 30.14
CA PRO A 69 -9.02 38.64 29.90
C PRO A 69 -10.21 39.11 29.05
N SER A 70 -10.95 40.01 29.56
CA SER A 70 -11.97 40.80 28.89
C SER A 70 -11.32 41.79 27.91
N ASN A 71 -11.92 41.93 26.72
CA ASN A 71 -11.70 43.01 25.77
C ASN A 71 -11.73 44.39 26.42
N ASN A 72 -10.69 45.17 26.22
CA ASN A 72 -10.80 46.64 26.17
C ASN A 72 -9.73 47.20 25.21
N GLN A 73 -10.22 47.91 24.18
CA GLN A 73 -9.44 48.83 23.35
C GLN A 73 -8.89 49.96 24.25
N ASP A 74 -7.63 50.31 24.06
CA ASP A 74 -7.24 51.73 23.88
C ASP A 74 -5.74 51.90 23.58
N THR A 75 -5.49 52.62 22.48
CA THR A 75 -4.46 53.64 22.19
C THR A 75 -2.99 53.43 22.58
N ASN A 76 -2.20 53.31 21.49
CA ASN A 76 -0.97 54.06 21.16
C ASN A 76 0.08 54.28 22.25
N SER A 77 1.19 53.57 22.20
CA SER A 77 2.50 54.10 22.54
C SER A 77 3.65 53.29 21.91
N ASN A 78 4.41 53.98 21.11
CA ASN A 78 5.57 53.54 20.38
C ASN A 78 6.73 53.30 21.39
N THR A 79 7.16 52.06 21.58
CA THR A 79 8.46 51.75 22.17
C THR A 79 9.06 50.57 21.42
N ASN A 80 10.11 50.86 20.68
CA ASN A 80 11.03 49.91 20.07
C ASN A 80 11.65 49.01 21.17
N THR A 81 11.07 47.82 21.35
CA THR A 81 11.77 46.75 22.08
C THR A 81 12.07 45.66 21.07
N SER A 82 13.34 45.54 20.73
CA SER A 82 13.85 44.43 19.95
C SER A 82 13.66 43.15 20.76
N THR A 83 12.56 42.49 20.62
CA THR A 83 12.41 41.11 21.07
C THR A 83 13.09 40.20 20.05
N ASN A 84 14.25 39.67 20.44
CA ASN A 84 14.77 38.45 19.86
C ASN A 84 13.70 37.39 20.05
N THR A 85 12.85 37.22 19.06
CA THR A 85 12.11 35.97 18.86
C THR A 85 13.17 34.98 18.40
N SER A 86 13.66 34.14 19.30
CA SER A 86 14.20 32.86 18.90
C SER A 86 13.06 32.15 18.18
N THR A 87 13.03 32.21 16.88
CA THR A 87 12.35 31.20 16.09
C THR A 87 13.07 29.91 16.41
N ASP A 88 12.48 29.03 17.19
CA ASP A 88 12.81 27.62 17.14
C ASP A 88 12.53 27.21 15.68
N GLU A 89 13.56 27.33 14.85
CA GLU A 89 13.55 26.65 13.56
C GLU A 89 13.56 25.16 13.89
N SER A 90 12.41 24.51 13.78
CA SER A 90 12.37 23.06 13.76
C SER A 90 13.31 22.64 12.63
N THR A 91 14.41 21.99 12.98
CA THR A 91 15.34 21.47 11.99
C THR A 91 14.62 20.38 11.23
N SER A 92 14.22 20.66 9.97
CA SER A 92 13.70 19.64 9.06
C SER A 92 14.74 18.54 8.90
N MET A 93 14.32 17.29 9.10
CA MET A 93 15.18 16.10 8.98
C MET A 93 15.11 15.50 7.55
N LYS A 94 14.52 16.22 6.60
CA LYS A 94 14.42 15.86 5.18
C LYS A 94 15.79 15.92 4.51
N ALA A 95 16.14 14.89 3.72
CA ALA A 95 17.49 14.82 3.14
C ALA A 95 17.68 15.78 1.97
N LEU A 96 16.74 15.81 1.03
CA LEU A 96 16.70 16.79 -0.06
C LEU A 96 15.43 17.61 0.07
N LYS A 97 15.56 18.91 0.31
CA LYS A 97 14.42 19.81 0.49
C LYS A 97 14.51 21.04 -0.39
N ALA A 98 13.40 21.38 -1.04
CA ALA A 98 13.25 22.64 -1.75
C ALA A 98 11.93 23.34 -1.40
N THR A 99 11.96 24.66 -1.31
CA THR A 99 10.77 25.47 -1.03
C THR A 99 9.89 25.67 -2.26
N THR A 100 10.37 25.30 -3.47
CA THR A 100 9.60 25.41 -4.71
C THR A 100 9.72 24.15 -5.56
N ASN A 101 10.84 23.95 -6.25
CA ASN A 101 10.97 22.81 -7.16
C ASN A 101 12.27 22.05 -6.95
N ILE A 102 12.20 20.75 -7.14
CA ILE A 102 13.37 19.86 -7.27
C ILE A 102 13.38 19.31 -8.70
N ILE A 103 14.52 19.38 -9.38
CA ILE A 103 14.74 18.75 -10.68
C ILE A 103 16.01 17.91 -10.57
N ILE A 104 15.88 16.62 -10.87
CA ILE A 104 17.00 15.67 -10.86
C ILE A 104 17.13 15.06 -12.25
N ASP A 105 18.21 15.44 -12.95
CA ASP A 105 18.49 14.95 -14.32
C ASP A 105 19.31 13.66 -14.31
N GLY A 106 19.91 13.29 -13.18
CA GLY A 106 20.75 12.08 -13.03
C GLY A 106 21.58 12.12 -11.76
N GLY A 107 22.47 11.17 -11.63
CA GLY A 107 23.32 11.01 -10.46
C GLY A 107 23.01 9.72 -9.71
N THR A 108 23.76 9.50 -8.61
CA THR A 108 23.56 8.37 -7.71
C THR A 108 23.33 8.90 -6.30
N PHE A 109 22.23 8.51 -5.70
CA PHE A 109 21.77 8.95 -4.41
C PHE A 109 21.66 7.74 -3.48
N ASN A 110 22.22 7.86 -2.29
CA ASN A 110 22.02 6.91 -1.20
C ASN A 110 21.55 7.73 0.00
N ILE A 111 20.28 7.60 0.35
CA ILE A 111 19.60 8.46 1.30
C ILE A 111 19.03 7.58 2.42
N ASP A 112 19.30 7.98 3.67
CA ASP A 112 18.69 7.44 4.88
C ASP A 112 18.32 8.64 5.75
N SER A 113 17.02 8.95 5.81
CA SER A 113 16.47 10.13 6.47
C SER A 113 15.47 9.74 7.56
N GLU A 114 15.35 10.58 8.60
CA GLU A 114 14.34 10.38 9.65
C GLU A 114 12.96 10.97 9.28
N ASP A 115 12.92 11.81 8.26
CA ASP A 115 11.77 12.49 7.67
C ASP A 115 11.82 12.19 6.17
N ASP A 116 11.14 12.91 5.27
CA ASP A 116 11.15 12.61 3.84
C ASP A 116 12.55 12.56 3.26
N SER A 117 12.74 11.65 2.32
CA SER A 117 14.03 11.58 1.64
C SER A 117 14.19 12.66 0.58
N ILE A 118 13.15 12.89 -0.22
CA ILE A 118 13.09 13.96 -1.22
C ILE A 118 11.79 14.72 -1.03
N HIS A 119 11.87 16.01 -0.70
CA HIS A 119 10.71 16.85 -0.43
C HIS A 119 10.74 18.16 -1.21
N SER A 120 9.63 18.48 -1.88
CA SER A 120 9.43 19.75 -2.55
C SER A 120 8.09 20.38 -2.16
N ASN A 121 8.11 21.61 -1.66
CA ASN A 121 6.88 22.36 -1.37
C ASN A 121 6.09 22.81 -2.64
N ALA A 122 6.48 22.37 -3.82
CA ALA A 122 5.72 22.55 -5.05
C ALA A 122 5.86 21.35 -5.97
N ASN A 123 6.88 21.30 -6.86
CA ASN A 123 7.01 20.25 -7.84
C ASN A 123 8.34 19.50 -7.69
N ALA A 124 8.30 18.19 -7.92
CA ALA A 124 9.50 17.40 -8.08
C ALA A 124 9.51 16.74 -9.47
N ILE A 125 10.65 16.81 -10.17
CA ILE A 125 10.84 16.22 -11.48
C ILE A 125 12.09 15.34 -11.44
N ILE A 126 11.93 14.06 -11.71
CA ILE A 126 13.02 13.09 -11.78
C ILE A 126 13.14 12.62 -13.22
N ASN A 127 14.16 13.13 -13.93
CA ASN A 127 14.42 12.76 -15.32
C ASN A 127 15.32 11.52 -15.43
N GLY A 128 16.04 11.16 -14.37
CA GLY A 128 16.94 10.02 -14.32
C GLY A 128 17.73 9.97 -13.03
N GLY A 129 18.62 9.01 -12.94
CA GLY A 129 19.44 8.77 -11.76
C GLY A 129 19.21 7.39 -11.15
N THR A 130 20.00 7.08 -10.12
CA THR A 130 19.87 5.86 -9.33
C THR A 130 19.71 6.24 -7.87
N PHE A 131 18.65 5.77 -7.25
CA PHE A 131 18.27 6.13 -5.90
C PHE A 131 18.13 4.87 -5.05
N GLU A 132 18.83 4.84 -3.93
CA GLU A 132 18.66 3.89 -2.83
C GLU A 132 18.18 4.71 -1.62
N ILE A 133 16.92 4.50 -1.24
CA ILE A 133 16.21 5.33 -0.27
C ILE A 133 15.73 4.47 0.90
N ALA A 134 15.97 4.96 2.12
CA ALA A 134 15.28 4.59 3.34
C ALA A 134 14.79 5.86 4.02
N SER A 135 13.49 5.95 4.27
CA SER A 135 12.84 7.12 4.87
C SER A 135 12.14 6.79 6.17
N GLY A 136 12.10 7.75 7.08
CA GLY A 136 11.30 7.66 8.31
C GLY A 136 9.86 8.10 8.08
N ASP A 137 9.66 8.98 7.09
CA ASP A 137 8.38 9.41 6.56
C ASP A 137 8.32 9.05 5.08
N ASP A 138 8.06 9.95 4.14
CA ASP A 138 7.87 9.61 2.75
C ASP A 138 9.17 9.41 1.98
N GLY A 139 9.14 8.47 1.05
CA GLY A 139 10.28 8.27 0.17
C GLY A 139 10.49 9.48 -0.74
N ILE A 140 9.44 9.91 -1.44
CA ILE A 140 9.42 11.09 -2.31
C ILE A 140 8.10 11.82 -2.12
N HIS A 141 8.16 13.06 -1.64
CA HIS A 141 7.00 13.92 -1.43
C HIS A 141 7.09 15.20 -2.27
N SER A 142 5.97 15.61 -2.87
CA SER A 142 5.84 16.97 -3.40
C SER A 142 4.41 17.49 -3.24
N ASP A 143 4.25 18.70 -2.73
CA ASP A 143 2.93 19.25 -2.40
C ASP A 143 1.98 19.37 -3.60
N THR A 144 2.52 19.54 -4.82
CA THR A 144 1.69 19.82 -5.99
C THR A 144 1.78 18.76 -7.08
N GLN A 145 2.99 18.51 -7.61
CA GLN A 145 3.17 17.59 -8.73
C GLN A 145 4.52 16.88 -8.66
N LEU A 146 4.47 15.57 -8.87
CA LEU A 146 5.64 14.73 -9.06
C LEU A 146 5.64 14.15 -10.48
N ASP A 147 6.71 14.40 -11.22
CA ASP A 147 6.94 13.81 -12.54
C ASP A 147 8.15 12.86 -12.47
N ILE A 148 7.94 11.59 -12.74
CA ILE A 148 9.02 10.59 -12.89
C ILE A 148 9.12 10.24 -14.36
N ASN A 149 10.17 10.75 -15.01
CA ASN A 149 10.44 10.57 -16.44
C ASN A 149 11.47 9.48 -16.73
N GLY A 150 12.11 8.93 -15.68
CA GLY A 150 13.11 7.89 -15.81
C GLY A 150 13.87 7.66 -14.51
N GLY A 151 14.92 6.84 -14.60
CA GLY A 151 15.77 6.50 -13.47
C GLY A 151 15.45 5.12 -12.87
N THR A 152 16.28 4.75 -11.88
CA THR A 152 16.08 3.57 -11.04
C THR A 152 15.89 4.03 -9.62
N ILE A 153 14.72 3.83 -9.05
CA ILE A 153 14.32 4.30 -7.73
C ILE A 153 14.01 3.07 -6.88
N ASN A 154 14.78 2.86 -5.82
CA ASN A 154 14.59 1.82 -4.84
C ASN A 154 14.32 2.45 -3.48
N ILE A 155 13.07 2.40 -3.01
CA ILE A 155 12.64 2.84 -1.69
C ILE A 155 12.49 1.57 -0.84
N SER A 156 13.48 1.27 -0.03
CA SER A 156 13.54 0.05 0.78
C SER A 156 12.73 0.14 2.08
N LYS A 157 12.37 1.36 2.46
CA LYS A 157 11.56 1.68 3.64
C LYS A 157 10.99 3.08 3.50
N SER A 158 9.72 3.26 3.85
CA SER A 158 9.06 4.57 3.99
C SER A 158 7.78 4.42 4.84
N TYR A 159 7.19 5.54 5.23
CA TYR A 159 5.80 5.60 5.69
C TYR A 159 4.91 5.50 4.46
N GLU A 160 4.86 6.52 3.59
CA GLU A 160 4.36 6.42 2.23
C GLU A 160 5.52 6.32 1.23
N GLY A 161 5.30 5.56 0.14
CA GLY A 161 6.34 5.39 -0.86
C GLY A 161 6.59 6.67 -1.64
N ILE A 162 5.53 7.14 -2.28
CA ILE A 162 5.50 8.33 -3.13
C ILE A 162 4.20 9.08 -2.87
N GLU A 163 4.30 10.36 -2.51
CA GLU A 163 3.14 11.22 -2.26
C GLU A 163 3.18 12.51 -3.08
N SER A 164 2.03 12.91 -3.64
CA SER A 164 1.79 14.22 -4.24
C SER A 164 0.31 14.41 -4.59
N THR A 165 -0.14 15.65 -4.82
CA THR A 165 -1.48 15.89 -5.39
C THR A 165 -1.61 15.32 -6.81
N THR A 166 -0.58 15.47 -7.63
CA THR A 166 -0.54 14.90 -8.99
C THR A 166 0.74 14.09 -9.16
N ILE A 167 0.62 12.83 -9.52
CA ILE A 167 1.74 11.92 -9.75
C ILE A 167 1.71 11.46 -11.21
N ASN A 168 2.78 11.74 -11.95
CA ASN A 168 2.96 11.29 -13.33
C ASN A 168 4.16 10.34 -13.40
N ILE A 169 3.92 9.08 -13.72
CA ILE A 169 4.95 8.07 -13.96
C ILE A 169 5.00 7.83 -15.47
N ASN A 170 6.01 8.40 -16.11
CA ASN A 170 6.17 8.33 -17.57
C ASN A 170 7.14 7.21 -17.98
N ASP A 171 8.17 6.94 -17.18
CA ASP A 171 9.18 5.90 -17.39
C ASP A 171 9.96 5.64 -16.10
N GLY A 172 10.93 4.74 -16.12
CA GLY A 172 11.79 4.40 -15.00
C GLY A 172 11.51 3.01 -14.42
N SER A 173 12.34 2.61 -13.45
CA SER A 173 12.15 1.39 -12.67
C SER A 173 12.04 1.76 -11.20
N ILE A 174 10.85 1.59 -10.66
CA ILE A 174 10.48 2.00 -9.31
C ILE A 174 10.17 0.73 -8.50
N HIS A 175 10.90 0.54 -7.39
CA HIS A 175 10.57 -0.45 -6.37
C HIS A 175 10.38 0.31 -5.07
N LEU A 176 9.25 0.10 -4.41
CA LEU A 176 8.97 0.76 -3.14
C LEU A 176 8.35 -0.19 -2.11
N VAL A 177 8.74 0.03 -0.85
CA VAL A 177 8.19 -0.64 0.33
C VAL A 177 7.69 0.45 1.27
N ALA A 178 6.39 0.43 1.55
CA ALA A 178 5.72 1.37 2.43
C ALA A 178 5.03 0.67 3.61
N SER A 179 5.09 1.32 4.77
CA SER A 179 4.40 0.85 5.99
C SER A 179 2.94 1.27 6.02
N ASP A 180 2.59 2.30 5.24
CA ASP A 180 1.23 2.71 4.92
C ASP A 180 1.03 2.63 3.40
N ASP A 181 0.67 3.70 2.71
CA ASP A 181 0.30 3.67 1.30
C ASP A 181 1.54 3.64 0.37
N GLY A 182 1.42 2.88 -0.71
CA GLY A 182 2.53 2.73 -1.65
C GLY A 182 2.71 3.97 -2.51
N ILE A 183 1.68 4.35 -3.25
CA ILE A 183 1.59 5.56 -4.05
C ILE A 183 0.32 6.28 -3.66
N ASN A 184 0.46 7.49 -3.10
CA ASN A 184 -0.66 8.27 -2.58
C ASN A 184 -0.82 9.61 -3.33
N ALA A 185 -1.96 9.80 -4.00
CA ALA A 185 -2.32 11.09 -4.57
C ALA A 185 -3.37 11.80 -3.70
N ALA A 186 -2.99 12.12 -2.47
CA ALA A 186 -3.84 12.80 -1.50
C ALA A 186 -3.74 14.32 -1.61
N GLY A 187 -2.56 14.82 -1.76
CA GLY A 187 -2.22 16.24 -1.77
C GLY A 187 -2.53 16.92 -0.43
N GLY A 188 -1.56 17.49 0.15
CA GLY A 188 -1.69 18.24 1.40
C GLY A 188 -0.36 18.88 1.76
N ASN A 189 -0.40 19.89 2.61
CA ASN A 189 0.81 20.34 3.27
C ASN A 189 1.17 19.29 4.32
N ASP A 190 2.30 18.68 4.16
CA ASP A 190 2.91 17.85 5.18
C ASP A 190 3.09 18.66 6.48
N ILE A 191 2.34 18.28 7.51
CA ILE A 191 2.40 18.87 8.86
C ILE A 191 3.17 18.00 9.84
N SER A 192 3.86 16.97 9.37
CA SER A 192 4.68 16.10 10.22
C SER A 192 5.72 16.89 11.02
N THR A 193 6.19 18.03 10.46
CA THR A 193 7.17 18.91 11.11
C THR A 193 6.67 19.61 12.36
N GLU A 194 5.35 19.80 12.54
CA GLU A 194 4.82 20.50 13.72
C GLU A 194 4.54 19.58 14.91
N THR A 195 4.34 18.30 14.69
CA THR A 195 3.94 17.34 15.73
C THR A 195 4.92 16.19 15.93
N GLY A 196 5.89 16.00 15.02
CA GLY A 196 6.86 14.92 15.11
C GLY A 196 6.24 13.52 15.04
N MET A 197 5.07 13.38 14.45
CA MET A 197 4.40 12.12 14.20
C MET A 197 4.27 11.91 12.68
N ALA A 198 4.95 10.90 12.17
CA ALA A 198 4.76 10.41 10.81
C ALA A 198 3.27 10.10 10.57
N GLY A 199 2.75 10.42 9.41
CA GLY A 199 1.39 10.07 9.01
C GLY A 199 0.27 10.90 9.64
N ASN A 200 0.56 12.09 10.12
CA ASN A 200 -0.48 12.97 10.65
C ASN A 200 -0.99 13.98 9.61
N ASP A 201 -1.06 13.55 8.36
CA ASP A 201 -1.56 14.39 7.27
C ASP A 201 -3.03 14.73 7.49
N LYS A 202 -3.35 16.01 7.40
CA LYS A 202 -4.75 16.39 7.40
C LYS A 202 -5.34 15.93 6.07
N PHE A 203 -6.20 14.93 6.12
CA PHE A 203 -7.05 14.55 5.01
C PHE A 203 -7.58 15.79 4.30
N SER A 204 -6.94 16.15 3.22
CA SER A 204 -7.51 17.08 2.26
C SER A 204 -8.43 16.28 1.35
N SER A 205 -9.69 16.14 1.73
CA SER A 205 -10.74 15.53 0.89
C SER A 205 -11.04 16.40 -0.33
N SER A 206 -9.98 16.88 -1.01
CA SER A 206 -10.18 17.82 -2.13
C SER A 206 -10.71 17.15 -3.40
N GLY A 207 -10.69 15.81 -3.49
CA GLY A 207 -11.15 15.07 -4.67
C GLY A 207 -10.35 15.36 -5.95
N ASN A 208 -9.15 15.94 -5.81
CA ASN A 208 -8.33 16.40 -6.93
C ASN A 208 -7.06 15.52 -7.13
N GLY A 209 -6.88 14.47 -6.36
CA GLY A 209 -5.76 13.56 -6.52
C GLY A 209 -5.73 12.95 -7.92
N LEU A 210 -4.56 12.91 -8.55
CA LEU A 210 -4.42 12.36 -9.90
C LEU A 210 -3.14 11.54 -10.03
N ILE A 211 -3.30 10.28 -10.41
CA ILE A 211 -2.18 9.42 -10.79
C ILE A 211 -2.27 9.09 -12.27
N ASN A 212 -1.23 9.43 -13.04
CA ASN A 212 -1.10 9.08 -14.44
C ASN A 212 0.10 8.15 -14.62
N ILE A 213 -0.10 6.97 -15.20
CA ILE A 213 0.95 6.01 -15.50
C ILE A 213 0.95 5.77 -17.01
N THR A 214 1.99 6.26 -17.69
CA THR A 214 2.12 6.12 -19.15
C THR A 214 3.22 5.17 -19.56
N GLY A 215 4.11 4.80 -18.63
CA GLY A 215 5.24 3.90 -18.90
C GLY A 215 5.91 3.41 -17.61
N GLY A 216 7.13 2.88 -17.78
CA GLY A 216 7.95 2.43 -16.67
C GLY A 216 7.57 1.06 -16.11
N TYR A 217 8.33 0.68 -15.10
CA TYR A 217 8.12 -0.53 -14.29
C TYR A 217 7.97 -0.12 -12.83
N VAL A 218 6.83 -0.42 -12.23
CA VAL A 218 6.48 -0.01 -10.86
C VAL A 218 6.15 -1.26 -10.06
N TYR A 219 6.91 -1.49 -9.00
CA TYR A 219 6.68 -2.54 -8.01
C TYR A 219 6.39 -1.90 -6.66
N VAL A 220 5.25 -2.25 -6.10
CA VAL A 220 4.75 -1.72 -4.83
C VAL A 220 4.59 -2.85 -3.83
N ASP A 221 5.13 -2.66 -2.63
CA ASP A 221 4.86 -3.48 -1.44
C ASP A 221 4.38 -2.56 -0.32
N ALA A 222 3.06 -2.45 -0.12
CA ALA A 222 2.42 -1.54 0.82
C ALA A 222 1.62 -2.28 1.89
N SER A 223 1.62 -1.76 3.12
CA SER A 223 0.81 -2.31 4.21
C SER A 223 -0.53 -1.57 4.38
N GLY A 224 -0.60 -0.31 3.95
CA GLY A 224 -1.80 0.47 3.67
C GLY A 224 -2.35 0.17 2.29
N ASP A 225 -2.92 1.16 1.62
CA ASP A 225 -3.39 1.00 0.25
C ASP A 225 -2.20 0.89 -0.73
N GLY A 226 -2.32 0.02 -1.71
CA GLY A 226 -1.23 -0.18 -2.68
C GLY A 226 -1.03 1.04 -3.55
N ILE A 227 -2.10 1.50 -4.16
CA ILE A 227 -2.21 2.76 -4.90
C ILE A 227 -3.49 3.45 -4.44
N ASP A 228 -3.35 4.62 -3.83
CA ASP A 228 -4.45 5.47 -3.38
C ASP A 228 -4.52 6.77 -4.18
N ALA A 229 -5.72 7.21 -4.53
CA ALA A 229 -5.94 8.53 -5.10
C ALA A 229 -7.23 9.15 -4.57
N ASN A 230 -7.12 10.27 -3.87
CA ASN A 230 -8.28 11.10 -3.55
C ASN A 230 -8.86 11.76 -4.82
N GLY A 231 -8.99 11.00 -5.89
CA GLY A 231 -9.43 11.45 -7.20
C GLY A 231 -9.36 10.36 -8.26
N ASN A 232 -8.58 10.56 -9.31
CA ASN A 232 -8.59 9.66 -10.47
C ASN A 232 -7.23 9.00 -10.71
N ILE A 233 -7.29 7.78 -11.23
CA ILE A 233 -6.12 7.06 -11.72
C ILE A 233 -6.29 6.80 -13.22
N LYS A 234 -5.23 7.03 -14.00
CA LYS A 234 -5.19 6.71 -15.43
C LYS A 234 -3.95 5.91 -15.74
N MET A 235 -4.12 4.77 -16.40
CA MET A 235 -3.02 3.94 -16.84
C MET A 235 -3.11 3.71 -18.35
N ALA A 236 -2.09 4.17 -19.08
CA ALA A 236 -2.01 4.01 -20.53
C ALA A 236 -0.83 3.14 -20.98
N GLY A 237 0.08 2.80 -20.05
CA GLY A 237 1.26 1.99 -20.35
C GLY A 237 1.97 1.52 -19.10
N GLY A 238 3.17 0.96 -19.29
CA GLY A 238 4.00 0.46 -18.20
C GLY A 238 3.61 -0.92 -17.66
N THR A 239 4.35 -1.37 -16.66
CA THR A 239 4.06 -2.57 -15.87
C THR A 239 3.96 -2.19 -14.41
N VAL A 240 2.83 -2.45 -13.80
CA VAL A 240 2.53 -2.11 -12.40
C VAL A 240 2.19 -3.39 -11.65
N LEU A 241 3.00 -3.72 -10.66
CA LEU A 241 2.83 -4.86 -9.78
C LEU A 241 2.60 -4.35 -8.36
N VAL A 242 1.46 -4.68 -7.77
CA VAL A 242 1.09 -4.24 -6.42
C VAL A 242 0.92 -5.45 -5.51
N ASN A 243 1.73 -5.51 -4.46
CA ASN A 243 1.50 -6.35 -3.30
C ASN A 243 0.91 -5.48 -2.19
N GLY A 244 -0.39 -5.38 -2.18
CA GLY A 244 -1.17 -4.56 -1.26
C GLY A 244 -1.34 -5.21 0.13
N PRO A 245 -2.26 -4.68 0.95
CA PRO A 245 -2.47 -5.12 2.32
C PRO A 245 -2.98 -6.56 2.40
N THR A 246 -2.66 -7.21 3.53
CA THR A 246 -3.17 -8.56 3.87
C THR A 246 -4.36 -8.50 4.82
N ASN A 247 -4.75 -7.31 5.27
CA ASN A 247 -5.90 -7.06 6.13
C ASN A 247 -7.04 -6.44 5.31
N ASP A 248 -8.26 -6.50 5.85
CA ASP A 248 -9.47 -6.04 5.16
C ASP A 248 -9.78 -4.55 5.39
N GLY A 249 -8.87 -3.79 6.00
CA GLY A 249 -9.04 -2.37 6.28
C GLY A 249 -8.62 -1.44 5.13
N ASN A 250 -7.77 -1.94 4.25
CA ASN A 250 -7.22 -1.24 3.09
C ASN A 250 -7.32 -2.12 1.84
N GLY A 251 -7.04 -1.59 0.66
CA GLY A 251 -7.10 -2.28 -0.63
C GLY A 251 -5.78 -2.26 -1.39
N SER A 252 -5.58 -3.16 -2.35
CA SER A 252 -4.46 -3.03 -3.28
C SER A 252 -4.59 -1.81 -4.19
N LEU A 253 -5.82 -1.34 -4.39
CA LEU A 253 -6.22 -0.13 -5.11
C LEU A 253 -7.32 0.55 -4.31
N ASP A 254 -7.20 1.86 -4.09
CA ASP A 254 -8.26 2.74 -3.58
C ASP A 254 -8.30 4.03 -4.41
N TYR A 255 -9.49 4.58 -4.66
CA TYR A 255 -9.65 5.85 -5.37
C TYR A 255 -11.07 6.40 -5.21
N ASP A 256 -11.19 7.73 -5.15
CA ASP A 256 -12.49 8.40 -4.99
C ASP A 256 -13.25 8.62 -6.30
N GLY A 257 -12.54 8.71 -7.42
CA GLY A 257 -13.10 9.03 -8.73
C GLY A 257 -13.20 7.83 -9.67
N THR A 258 -12.33 7.79 -10.70
CA THR A 258 -12.24 6.68 -11.66
C THR A 258 -10.82 6.15 -11.76
N PHE A 259 -10.70 4.86 -12.04
CA PHE A 259 -9.45 4.25 -12.47
C PHE A 259 -9.60 3.71 -13.88
N ASP A 260 -9.14 4.46 -14.87
CA ASP A 260 -9.27 4.09 -16.28
C ASP A 260 -7.97 3.48 -16.82
N ILE A 261 -8.07 2.24 -17.31
CA ILE A 261 -6.94 1.54 -17.96
C ILE A 261 -7.18 1.49 -19.47
N SER A 262 -6.21 2.01 -20.23
CA SER A 262 -6.19 1.96 -21.69
C SER A 262 -5.00 1.18 -22.27
N GLY A 263 -4.02 0.83 -21.45
CA GLY A 263 -2.82 0.09 -21.86
C GLY A 263 -1.97 -0.33 -20.66
N GLY A 264 -0.90 -1.09 -20.95
CA GLY A 264 0.03 -1.58 -19.93
C GLY A 264 -0.38 -2.90 -19.28
N ILE A 265 0.37 -3.29 -18.27
CA ILE A 265 0.13 -4.50 -17.46
C ILE A 265 -0.08 -4.06 -16.01
N LEU A 266 -1.24 -4.34 -15.46
CA LEU A 266 -1.55 -4.19 -14.03
C LEU A 266 -1.76 -5.57 -13.42
N VAL A 267 -1.05 -5.84 -12.33
CA VAL A 267 -1.33 -6.96 -11.42
C VAL A 267 -1.39 -6.39 -10.01
N ALA A 268 -2.56 -6.38 -9.40
CA ALA A 268 -2.73 -5.92 -8.03
C ALA A 268 -3.28 -7.06 -7.17
N THR A 269 -2.57 -7.37 -6.09
CA THR A 269 -2.87 -8.47 -5.18
C THR A 269 -3.01 -7.97 -3.76
N GLY A 270 -3.85 -8.62 -2.96
CA GLY A 270 -4.04 -8.25 -1.55
C GLY A 270 -5.23 -8.97 -0.92
N SER A 271 -5.74 -8.41 0.17
CA SER A 271 -7.01 -8.81 0.75
C SER A 271 -8.19 -8.49 -0.19
N SER A 272 -9.27 -9.26 -0.08
CA SER A 272 -10.51 -8.99 -0.82
C SER A 272 -11.45 -8.00 -0.12
N GLY A 273 -11.15 -7.56 1.11
CA GLY A 273 -12.08 -6.79 1.95
C GLY A 273 -12.41 -5.41 1.41
N MET A 274 -11.40 -4.61 1.07
CA MET A 274 -11.54 -3.25 0.54
C MET A 274 -11.04 -3.12 -0.91
N ALA A 275 -10.74 -4.23 -1.59
CA ALA A 275 -10.19 -4.20 -2.95
C ALA A 275 -11.17 -3.51 -3.93
N GLN A 276 -10.78 -2.38 -4.47
CA GLN A 276 -11.46 -1.73 -5.58
C GLN A 276 -10.93 -2.27 -6.91
N MET A 277 -11.78 -2.29 -7.92
CA MET A 277 -11.42 -2.68 -9.29
C MET A 277 -11.32 -1.43 -10.15
N PRO A 278 -10.46 -1.42 -11.18
CA PRO A 278 -10.52 -0.36 -12.18
C PRO A 278 -11.93 -0.20 -12.76
N SER A 279 -12.23 0.99 -13.26
CA SER A 279 -13.58 1.39 -13.70
C SER A 279 -14.04 0.66 -14.94
N ASP A 280 -15.36 0.48 -15.09
CA ASP A 280 -16.01 -0.08 -16.30
C ASP A 280 -15.75 0.77 -17.56
N SER A 281 -15.39 2.06 -17.38
CA SER A 281 -14.98 2.98 -18.45
C SER A 281 -13.62 2.65 -19.09
N SER A 282 -12.84 1.75 -18.47
CA SER A 282 -11.57 1.28 -19.03
C SER A 282 -11.76 0.68 -20.42
N SER A 283 -10.86 0.99 -21.34
CA SER A 283 -10.87 0.40 -22.71
C SER A 283 -10.13 -0.95 -22.77
N GLN A 284 -9.29 -1.25 -21.79
CA GLN A 284 -8.62 -2.54 -21.64
C GLN A 284 -9.42 -3.47 -20.72
N LYS A 285 -9.45 -4.75 -21.05
CA LYS A 285 -10.18 -5.78 -20.27
C LYS A 285 -9.49 -6.07 -18.94
N ILE A 286 -10.30 -6.37 -17.93
CA ILE A 286 -9.87 -6.62 -16.56
C ILE A 286 -10.43 -7.96 -16.10
N LEU A 287 -9.59 -8.80 -15.50
CA LEU A 287 -10.03 -9.98 -14.75
C LEU A 287 -9.90 -9.67 -13.26
N ASN A 288 -10.99 -9.83 -12.54
CA ASN A 288 -11.04 -9.76 -11.10
C ASN A 288 -11.18 -11.18 -10.53
N LEU A 289 -10.12 -11.65 -9.88
CA LEU A 289 -10.04 -12.99 -9.33
C LEU A 289 -10.31 -12.92 -7.82
N ASN A 290 -11.44 -13.50 -7.39
CA ASN A 290 -11.77 -13.65 -5.98
C ASN A 290 -11.42 -15.08 -5.56
N LEU A 291 -10.44 -15.21 -4.68
CA LEU A 291 -9.89 -16.47 -4.24
C LEU A 291 -10.14 -16.68 -2.74
N THR A 292 -10.12 -17.92 -2.31
CA THR A 292 -9.88 -18.20 -0.89
C THR A 292 -8.46 -17.73 -0.53
N SER A 293 -8.20 -17.45 0.74
CA SER A 293 -6.86 -16.99 1.16
C SER A 293 -5.76 -17.93 0.67
N GLN A 294 -4.79 -17.36 -0.02
CA GLN A 294 -3.59 -18.03 -0.51
C GLN A 294 -2.39 -17.55 0.29
N GLU A 295 -1.48 -18.46 0.60
CA GLU A 295 -0.21 -18.14 1.25
C GLU A 295 0.71 -17.37 0.31
N ALA A 296 1.59 -16.56 0.87
CA ALA A 296 2.64 -15.86 0.15
C ALA A 296 3.42 -16.81 -0.79
N ASN A 297 3.79 -16.30 -1.97
CA ASN A 297 4.48 -17.05 -3.02
C ASN A 297 3.69 -18.22 -3.63
N THR A 298 2.42 -18.40 -3.29
CA THR A 298 1.55 -19.33 -4.01
C THR A 298 1.30 -18.77 -5.40
N VAL A 299 1.69 -19.51 -6.43
CA VAL A 299 1.54 -19.05 -7.83
C VAL A 299 0.07 -19.00 -8.22
N VAL A 300 -0.36 -17.88 -8.78
CA VAL A 300 -1.60 -17.75 -9.53
C VAL A 300 -1.29 -17.72 -11.02
N ASN A 301 -2.05 -18.50 -11.79
CA ASN A 301 -1.92 -18.56 -13.24
C ASN A 301 -3.26 -18.32 -13.90
N VAL A 302 -3.25 -17.49 -14.92
CA VAL A 302 -4.39 -17.26 -15.82
C VAL A 302 -4.01 -17.74 -17.22
N LYS A 303 -4.83 -18.64 -17.75
CA LYS A 303 -4.65 -19.21 -19.09
C LYS A 303 -5.89 -18.99 -19.93
N SER A 304 -5.69 -18.58 -21.19
CA SER A 304 -6.77 -18.49 -22.16
C SER A 304 -7.11 -19.84 -22.77
N SER A 305 -8.29 -19.96 -23.37
CA SER A 305 -8.81 -21.20 -23.96
C SER A 305 -7.96 -21.74 -25.13
N ASP A 306 -7.15 -20.90 -25.78
CA ASP A 306 -6.18 -21.31 -26.80
C ASP A 306 -4.85 -21.81 -26.20
N GLY A 307 -4.74 -21.82 -24.88
CA GLY A 307 -3.58 -22.33 -24.14
C GLY A 307 -2.51 -21.31 -23.83
N LYS A 308 -2.68 -20.04 -24.19
CA LYS A 308 -1.72 -18.96 -23.85
C LYS A 308 -1.77 -18.65 -22.36
N ASN A 309 -0.60 -18.62 -21.71
CA ASN A 309 -0.47 -18.06 -20.38
C ASN A 309 -0.60 -16.53 -20.46
N ILE A 310 -1.58 -15.97 -19.77
CA ILE A 310 -1.84 -14.52 -19.69
C ILE A 310 -1.12 -13.94 -18.48
N LEU A 311 -1.13 -14.67 -17.37
CA LEU A 311 -0.46 -14.32 -16.14
C LEU A 311 0.14 -15.58 -15.52
N THR A 312 1.35 -15.48 -15.00
CA THR A 312 1.92 -16.40 -14.04
C THR A 312 2.63 -15.53 -13.01
N TYR A 313 2.07 -15.46 -11.80
CA TYR A 313 2.52 -14.53 -10.77
C TYR A 313 2.59 -15.21 -9.41
N ALA A 314 3.63 -14.93 -8.65
CA ALA A 314 3.81 -15.38 -7.27
C ALA A 314 3.82 -14.14 -6.36
N PRO A 315 2.68 -13.76 -5.76
CA PRO A 315 2.60 -12.60 -4.87
C PRO A 315 3.51 -12.74 -3.66
N LEU A 316 4.16 -11.65 -3.26
CA LEU A 316 5.08 -11.63 -2.11
C LEU A 316 4.37 -11.90 -0.78
N LYS A 317 3.13 -11.49 -0.67
CA LYS A 317 2.30 -11.59 0.56
C LYS A 317 1.13 -12.56 0.39
N ASN A 318 0.46 -12.90 1.49
CA ASN A 318 -0.81 -13.62 1.46
C ASN A 318 -1.85 -12.78 0.70
N TYR A 319 -2.69 -13.44 -0.07
CA TYR A 319 -3.67 -12.76 -0.90
C TYR A 319 -4.96 -13.56 -1.05
N SER A 320 -6.06 -12.87 -1.30
CA SER A 320 -7.36 -13.45 -1.67
C SER A 320 -8.02 -12.71 -2.85
N SER A 321 -7.43 -11.59 -3.28
CA SER A 321 -7.84 -10.83 -4.46
C SER A 321 -6.67 -10.67 -5.42
N VAL A 322 -6.92 -10.85 -6.73
CA VAL A 322 -5.97 -10.56 -7.79
C VAL A 322 -6.70 -9.83 -8.91
N ILE A 323 -6.28 -8.62 -9.19
CA ILE A 323 -6.77 -7.81 -10.31
C ILE A 323 -5.73 -7.86 -11.41
N VAL A 324 -6.15 -8.26 -12.61
CA VAL A 324 -5.25 -8.39 -13.77
C VAL A 324 -5.82 -7.62 -14.94
N SER A 325 -5.01 -6.74 -15.50
CA SER A 325 -5.31 -6.10 -16.78
C SER A 325 -4.07 -6.12 -17.66
N THR A 326 -4.21 -6.59 -18.90
CA THR A 326 -3.15 -6.66 -19.89
C THR A 326 -3.74 -6.61 -21.30
N PRO A 327 -3.02 -6.09 -22.30
CA PRO A 327 -3.46 -6.08 -23.69
C PRO A 327 -3.75 -7.48 -24.28
N ASP A 328 -3.27 -8.52 -23.60
CA ASP A 328 -3.48 -9.92 -24.00
C ASP A 328 -4.87 -10.48 -23.61
N ILE A 329 -5.59 -9.84 -22.72
CA ILE A 329 -6.97 -10.23 -22.39
C ILE A 329 -7.90 -9.75 -23.49
N LYS A 330 -8.55 -10.72 -24.16
CA LYS A 330 -9.42 -10.48 -25.32
C LYS A 330 -10.89 -10.66 -24.97
N ASP A 331 -11.75 -10.08 -25.78
CA ASP A 331 -13.19 -10.25 -25.69
C ASP A 331 -13.62 -11.67 -26.12
N ASN A 332 -14.77 -12.13 -25.63
CA ASN A 332 -15.34 -13.44 -25.97
C ASN A 332 -14.37 -14.62 -25.83
N THR A 333 -13.44 -14.52 -24.89
CA THR A 333 -12.40 -15.52 -24.64
C THR A 333 -12.57 -16.09 -23.24
N LYS A 334 -12.56 -17.43 -23.14
CA LYS A 334 -12.61 -18.10 -21.83
C LYS A 334 -11.22 -18.09 -21.19
N TYR A 335 -11.16 -17.66 -19.94
CA TYR A 335 -9.97 -17.70 -19.09
C TYR A 335 -10.18 -18.65 -17.94
N THR A 336 -9.16 -19.46 -17.67
CA THR A 336 -9.09 -20.40 -16.56
C THR A 336 -8.05 -19.96 -15.57
N VAL A 337 -8.42 -19.93 -14.28
CA VAL A 337 -7.54 -19.58 -13.17
C VAL A 337 -7.14 -20.83 -12.43
N SER A 338 -5.85 -20.98 -12.18
CA SER A 338 -5.28 -22.04 -11.37
C SER A 338 -4.36 -21.48 -10.30
N VAL A 339 -4.30 -22.13 -9.14
CA VAL A 339 -3.42 -21.73 -8.02
C VAL A 339 -2.57 -22.90 -7.54
N GLY A 340 -1.47 -22.58 -6.88
CA GLY A 340 -0.53 -23.54 -6.32
C GLY A 340 0.53 -24.02 -7.31
N LYS A 341 1.39 -24.95 -6.85
CA LYS A 341 2.57 -25.42 -7.57
C LYS A 341 3.59 -24.30 -7.85
N THR A 342 4.64 -24.67 -8.53
CA THR A 342 5.74 -23.76 -8.90
C THR A 342 5.73 -23.52 -10.40
N ALA A 343 5.95 -22.28 -10.81
CA ALA A 343 6.25 -21.94 -12.18
C ALA A 343 7.72 -22.22 -12.47
N LYS A 344 8.04 -22.48 -13.74
CA LYS A 344 9.42 -22.61 -14.23
C LYS A 344 9.72 -21.42 -15.11
N GLY A 345 10.90 -20.88 -14.98
CA GLY A 345 11.36 -19.71 -15.71
C GLY A 345 11.92 -18.65 -14.79
N GLU A 346 12.33 -17.55 -15.36
CA GLU A 346 12.81 -16.39 -14.61
C GLU A 346 11.62 -15.51 -14.22
N ALA A 347 11.59 -15.11 -12.95
CA ALA A 347 10.62 -14.17 -12.43
C ALA A 347 11.32 -12.85 -12.08
N LYS A 348 10.70 -11.74 -12.45
CA LYS A 348 11.02 -10.42 -11.91
C LYS A 348 9.89 -10.04 -10.95
N ASP A 349 10.23 -9.85 -9.70
CA ASP A 349 9.27 -9.46 -8.64
C ASP A 349 8.01 -10.35 -8.57
N GLY A 350 8.21 -11.67 -8.76
CA GLY A 350 7.13 -12.65 -8.77
C GLY A 350 6.42 -12.83 -10.13
N LEU A 351 6.61 -11.94 -11.09
CA LEU A 351 6.04 -12.05 -12.44
C LEU A 351 6.95 -12.87 -13.35
N TYR A 352 6.45 -13.99 -13.86
CA TYR A 352 7.14 -14.88 -14.80
C TYR A 352 6.84 -14.43 -16.22
N SER A 353 7.87 -14.09 -17.00
CA SER A 353 7.73 -13.63 -18.40
C SER A 353 7.34 -14.75 -19.37
N ASP A 354 7.91 -15.95 -19.18
CA ASP A 354 7.73 -17.13 -20.06
C ASP A 354 7.29 -18.37 -19.27
N GLY A 355 6.57 -18.16 -18.15
CA GLY A 355 6.30 -19.18 -17.15
C GLY A 355 5.58 -20.41 -17.71
N ASN A 356 6.31 -21.52 -17.84
CA ASN A 356 5.70 -22.82 -17.97
C ASN A 356 5.08 -23.21 -16.62
N TYR A 357 3.82 -22.90 -16.46
CA TYR A 357 3.02 -23.28 -15.32
C TYR A 357 2.26 -24.57 -15.62
N SER A 358 2.36 -25.53 -14.74
CA SER A 358 1.64 -26.79 -14.87
C SER A 358 1.33 -27.41 -13.50
N GLY A 359 0.19 -28.07 -13.41
CA GLY A 359 -0.16 -28.90 -12.26
C GLY A 359 -0.66 -28.16 -11.03
N GLY A 360 -1.08 -26.90 -11.16
CA GLY A 360 -1.90 -26.21 -10.16
C GLY A 360 -3.33 -26.73 -10.13
N THR A 361 -4.07 -26.28 -9.13
CA THR A 361 -5.51 -26.60 -9.01
C THR A 361 -6.30 -25.52 -9.72
N GLU A 362 -7.15 -25.91 -10.69
CA GLU A 362 -8.11 -24.99 -11.29
C GLU A 362 -9.13 -24.56 -10.21
N VAL A 363 -9.34 -23.25 -10.10
CA VAL A 363 -10.21 -22.65 -9.07
C VAL A 363 -11.38 -21.90 -9.65
N GLY A 364 -11.38 -21.64 -10.96
CA GLY A 364 -12.49 -21.01 -11.64
C GLY A 364 -12.20 -20.71 -13.10
N SER A 365 -13.24 -20.44 -13.86
CA SER A 365 -13.12 -20.01 -15.25
C SER A 365 -14.32 -19.23 -15.69
N GLU A 366 -14.11 -18.17 -16.49
CA GLU A 366 -15.17 -17.35 -17.08
C GLU A 366 -14.82 -16.88 -18.49
N THR A 367 -15.86 -16.51 -19.25
CA THR A 367 -15.71 -15.93 -20.59
C THR A 367 -15.90 -14.43 -20.52
N THR A 368 -14.96 -13.67 -21.05
CA THR A 368 -15.03 -12.21 -21.11
C THR A 368 -16.15 -11.74 -22.02
N SER A 369 -17.01 -10.86 -21.50
CA SER A 369 -18.08 -10.22 -22.28
C SER A 369 -18.19 -8.73 -21.98
N ASN A 370 -17.74 -8.30 -20.79
CA ASN A 370 -17.74 -6.93 -20.32
C ASN A 370 -16.30 -6.43 -20.15
N THR A 371 -16.13 -5.17 -19.79
CA THR A 371 -14.81 -4.60 -19.43
C THR A 371 -14.22 -5.38 -18.27
N ILE A 372 -15.00 -5.66 -17.23
CA ILE A 372 -14.60 -6.42 -16.04
C ILE A 372 -15.25 -7.80 -16.06
N THR A 373 -14.44 -8.83 -15.87
CA THR A 373 -14.89 -10.21 -15.72
C THR A 373 -14.47 -10.75 -14.36
N ASN A 374 -15.44 -11.15 -13.55
CA ASN A 374 -15.18 -11.74 -12.23
C ASN A 374 -15.02 -13.25 -12.36
N ILE A 375 -13.93 -13.80 -11.83
CA ILE A 375 -13.68 -15.23 -11.70
C ILE A 375 -13.55 -15.53 -10.21
N THR A 376 -14.53 -16.28 -9.66
CA THR A 376 -14.62 -16.50 -8.22
C THR A 376 -14.44 -17.98 -7.91
N GLN A 377 -13.48 -18.26 -7.03
CA GLN A 377 -13.27 -19.60 -6.48
C GLN A 377 -14.43 -19.95 -5.53
N GLU A 378 -14.87 -21.19 -5.53
CA GLU A 378 -15.87 -21.67 -4.57
C GLU A 378 -15.38 -21.46 -3.13
N GLY A 379 -16.21 -20.83 -2.30
CA GLY A 379 -15.91 -20.50 -0.92
C GLY A 379 -15.10 -19.20 -0.72
N ALA A 380 -14.76 -18.49 -1.81
CA ALA A 380 -14.14 -17.17 -1.70
C ALA A 380 -15.14 -16.10 -1.22
N SER A 381 -14.62 -15.09 -0.50
CA SER A 381 -15.40 -13.90 -0.18
C SER A 381 -15.62 -13.04 -1.43
N THR A 382 -16.84 -12.55 -1.63
CA THR A 382 -17.19 -11.69 -2.77
C THR A 382 -17.32 -10.21 -2.38
N ASN A 383 -16.73 -9.81 -1.27
CA ASN A 383 -16.83 -8.44 -0.73
C ASN A 383 -15.99 -7.40 -1.49
N SER A 384 -15.65 -7.62 -2.74
CA SER A 384 -15.02 -6.59 -3.56
C SER A 384 -15.99 -5.43 -3.78
N MET A 385 -15.66 -4.26 -3.25
CA MET A 385 -16.38 -3.04 -3.57
C MET A 385 -16.15 -2.71 -5.05
N ARG A 386 -17.23 -2.61 -5.81
CA ARG A 386 -17.18 -2.03 -7.15
C ARG A 386 -16.77 -0.58 -7.00
N GLY A 387 -15.73 -0.17 -7.72
CA GLY A 387 -15.43 1.24 -7.94
C GLY A 387 -16.61 1.91 -8.62
N GLN A 388 -17.56 2.36 -7.85
CA GLN A 388 -18.67 3.19 -8.32
C GLN A 388 -18.32 4.60 -7.87
N GLY A 389 -17.89 5.44 -8.82
CA GLY A 389 -17.84 6.88 -8.60
C GLY A 389 -19.19 7.34 -8.06
N GLY A 390 -19.33 7.43 -6.78
CA GLY A 390 -20.54 7.83 -6.08
C GLY A 390 -20.14 8.41 -4.74
N GLN A 391 -20.41 9.71 -4.58
CA GLN A 391 -20.37 10.43 -3.33
C GLN A 391 -20.83 9.57 -2.15
N GLY A 392 -19.91 9.02 -1.42
CA GLY A 392 -20.12 8.31 -0.18
C GLY A 392 -19.12 8.79 0.83
N GLY A 393 -19.42 9.95 1.46
CA GLY A 393 -18.63 10.42 2.59
C GLY A 393 -18.47 9.30 3.62
N ARG A 394 -17.23 9.00 3.95
CA ARG A 394 -16.85 8.15 5.08
C ARG A 394 -17.64 8.56 6.32
N PRO A 395 -18.36 7.68 7.02
CA PRO A 395 -18.99 8.04 8.29
C PRO A 395 -17.88 8.26 9.31
N GLY A 396 -17.63 9.51 9.65
CA GLY A 396 -16.75 9.85 10.76
C GLY A 396 -17.12 9.06 12.01
N GLY A 397 -16.19 8.31 12.55
CA GLY A 397 -16.33 7.49 13.75
C GLY A 397 -16.75 8.30 14.97
N LYS A 398 -18.05 8.41 15.20
CA LYS A 398 -18.62 8.74 16.50
C LYS A 398 -19.04 7.43 17.16
N GLY A 399 -18.31 7.05 18.19
CA GLY A 399 -18.61 5.89 19.01
C GLY A 399 -20.08 5.86 19.43
N HIS A 400 -20.84 4.94 18.90
CA HIS A 400 -22.15 4.60 19.40
C HIS A 400 -22.00 3.43 20.36
N LYS A 401 -22.27 3.73 21.64
CA LYS A 401 -22.54 2.71 22.66
C LYS A 401 -23.73 1.89 22.18
N MET A 402 -23.51 0.61 21.91
CA MET A 402 -24.59 -0.35 21.75
C MET A 402 -25.33 -0.47 23.07
N GLN A 403 -26.58 -0.04 23.11
CA GLN A 403 -27.54 -0.44 24.12
C GLN A 403 -28.28 -1.66 23.61
N LEU A 404 -28.00 -2.82 24.20
CA LEU A 404 -28.81 -4.01 23.99
C LEU A 404 -30.20 -3.74 24.56
N ASN A 405 -31.22 -3.80 23.73
CA ASN A 405 -32.60 -3.90 24.18
C ASN A 405 -33.14 -5.27 23.76
N THR A 406 -33.20 -6.17 24.72
CA THR A 406 -33.92 -7.44 24.66
C THR A 406 -35.39 -7.18 24.88
N ASN A 407 -36.22 -7.35 23.85
CA ASN A 407 -37.59 -7.85 24.07
C ASN A 407 -38.11 -8.46 22.74
N GLY A 408 -38.31 -9.76 22.81
CA GLY A 408 -39.00 -10.50 21.77
C GLY A 408 -40.50 -10.20 21.76
N GLN A 409 -41.04 -10.24 20.54
CA GLN A 409 -42.35 -10.85 20.30
C GLN A 409 -42.57 -11.03 18.79
N THR A 410 -42.78 -12.27 18.44
CA THR A 410 -43.36 -12.75 17.19
C THR A 410 -44.75 -12.18 17.02
N ASN A 411 -45.12 -11.72 15.79
CA ASN A 411 -46.42 -12.00 15.24
C ASN A 411 -46.43 -11.92 13.71
N ASN A 412 -46.74 -13.06 13.13
CA ASN A 412 -47.31 -13.24 11.79
C ASN A 412 -48.67 -12.51 11.69
N GLN A 413 -48.90 -11.77 10.62
CA GLN A 413 -50.17 -11.90 9.89
C GLN A 413 -50.08 -11.32 8.49
N ILE A 414 -50.44 -12.17 7.57
CA ILE A 414 -50.82 -11.96 6.19
C ILE A 414 -52.11 -11.11 6.15
N ASN A 415 -52.23 -10.13 5.28
CA ASN A 415 -53.46 -10.04 4.47
C ASN A 415 -53.32 -9.16 3.22
N SER A 416 -53.79 -9.73 2.17
CA SER A 416 -54.03 -9.29 0.82
C SER A 416 -55.23 -8.35 0.67
N GLN A 417 -55.28 -7.76 -0.52
CA GLN A 417 -56.45 -7.26 -1.31
C GLN A 417 -56.50 -5.74 -1.48
N ILE A 418 -56.32 -5.25 -2.70
CA ILE A 418 -57.23 -5.09 -3.85
C ILE A 418 -58.03 -3.79 -3.76
N THR A 419 -57.98 -2.97 -4.72
CA THR A 419 -58.80 -2.42 -5.82
C THR A 419 -58.86 -0.90 -5.90
N GLU A 420 -58.58 -0.45 -7.07
CA GLU A 420 -59.25 0.54 -7.96
C GLU A 420 -60.00 1.74 -7.33
N GLN A 421 -59.56 2.90 -7.69
CA GLN A 421 -60.25 3.82 -8.63
C GLN A 421 -59.31 4.95 -9.05
#